data_26cfdda395ae639981cc42f90afe4513
#
_entry.id   26cfdda395ae639981cc42f90afe4513
#
_cell.length_a   1.000
_cell.length_b   1.000
_cell.length_c   1.000
_cell.angle_alpha   90.00
_cell.angle_beta   90.00
_cell.angle_gamma   90.00
#
_symmetry.space_group_name_H-M   'P 1'
#
loop_
_entity.id
_entity.type
_entity.pdbx_description
1 polymer ?
#
loop_
_entity_poly.entity_id
_entity_poly.type
_entity_poly.pdbx_seq_one_letter_code
_entity_poly.pdbx_strand_id
1 'polypeptide(L)'
;VERLLRSRLCASTPAQHGFLAGLSDDSGWLDGHRSRIRERMDYCLGRIESIDGLECEAPGGAFYLFVRVTDPEMAADDKAFVLDLLHRHHVLLVHGSGFSPEFGNGHFRMVCLPPIDLLAEAFDRIETFLRG
;
A
#
# COMPACT_ATOMS: atom_id res chain seq x y z
N VAL A 1 -9.75 14.02 22.27
CA VAL A 1 -8.72 12.96 22.23
C VAL A 1 -8.15 12.75 23.63
N GLU A 2 -7.68 13.79 24.33
CA GLU A 2 -7.03 13.68 25.65
C GLU A 2 -7.92 13.03 26.73
N ARG A 3 -9.24 13.34 26.76
CA ARG A 3 -10.19 12.72 27.70
C ARG A 3 -10.38 11.21 27.43
N LEU A 4 -10.30 10.78 26.17
CA LEU A 4 -10.38 9.36 25.79
C LEU A 4 -9.10 8.61 26.17
N LEU A 5 -7.95 9.25 26.03
CA LEU A 5 -6.66 8.67 26.44
C LEU A 5 -6.59 8.43 27.96
N ARG A 6 -7.21 9.30 28.77
CA ARG A 6 -7.27 9.15 30.24
C ARG A 6 -8.14 7.98 30.69
N SER A 7 -9.03 7.45 29.84
CA SER A 7 -9.83 6.25 30.16
C SER A 7 -9.08 4.94 29.93
N ARG A 8 -7.90 4.98 29.28
CA ARG A 8 -7.08 3.82 28.97
C ARG A 8 -5.65 4.00 29.51
N LEU A 9 -5.46 3.58 30.74
CA LEU A 9 -4.18 3.79 31.45
C LEU A 9 -3.09 2.80 31.02
N CYS A 10 -3.45 1.60 30.57
CA CYS A 10 -2.49 0.56 30.18
C CYS A 10 -3.10 -0.37 29.12
N ALA A 11 -2.23 -1.16 28.47
CA ALA A 11 -2.66 -2.25 27.62
C ALA A 11 -3.34 -3.34 28.48
N SER A 12 -4.34 -4.04 27.91
CA SER A 12 -5.02 -5.13 28.61
C SER A 12 -4.05 -6.27 28.95
N THR A 13 -4.22 -6.89 30.11
CA THR A 13 -3.34 -7.99 30.56
C THR A 13 -3.26 -9.14 29.54
N PRO A 14 -4.34 -9.61 28.91
CA PRO A 14 -4.23 -10.63 27.87
C PRO A 14 -3.38 -10.21 26.68
N ALA A 15 -3.47 -8.92 26.27
CA ALA A 15 -2.64 -8.38 25.17
C ALA A 15 -1.16 -8.35 25.54
N GLN A 16 -0.80 -8.06 26.80
CA GLN A 16 0.59 -8.08 27.27
C GLN A 16 1.16 -9.49 27.23
N HIS A 17 0.41 -10.50 27.68
CA HIS A 17 0.84 -11.90 27.60
C HIS A 17 0.97 -12.39 26.15
N GLY A 18 0.02 -12.05 25.28
CA GLY A 18 0.10 -12.37 23.85
C GLY A 18 1.30 -11.73 23.16
N PHE A 19 1.59 -10.46 23.48
CA PHE A 19 2.75 -9.76 22.96
C PHE A 19 4.08 -10.38 23.43
N LEU A 20 4.18 -10.72 24.73
CA LEU A 20 5.34 -11.42 25.27
C LEU A 20 5.57 -12.77 24.59
N ALA A 21 4.51 -13.56 24.40
CA ALA A 21 4.60 -14.83 23.69
C ALA A 21 5.09 -14.64 22.23
N GLY A 22 4.56 -13.66 21.52
CA GLY A 22 4.98 -13.35 20.16
C GLY A 22 6.42 -12.86 20.05
N LEU A 23 6.93 -12.10 21.05
CA LEU A 23 8.33 -11.68 21.09
C LEU A 23 9.30 -12.82 21.43
N SER A 24 8.81 -13.84 22.15
CA SER A 24 9.60 -15.01 22.58
C SER A 24 9.51 -16.16 21.59
N ASP A 25 8.72 -16.01 20.51
CA ASP A 25 8.54 -17.05 19.51
C ASP A 25 9.74 -17.07 18.53
N ASP A 26 10.43 -18.20 18.49
CA ASP A 26 11.56 -18.50 17.62
C ASP A 26 11.23 -19.53 16.52
N SER A 27 9.95 -19.78 16.28
CA SER A 27 9.48 -20.76 15.28
C SER A 27 9.81 -20.40 13.83
N GLY A 28 10.28 -19.15 13.57
CA GLY A 28 10.59 -18.65 12.23
C GLY A 28 9.36 -18.25 11.40
N TRP A 29 8.16 -18.24 11.98
CA TRP A 29 6.93 -17.84 11.26
C TRP A 29 7.04 -16.43 10.66
N LEU A 30 7.74 -15.53 11.37
CA LEU A 30 7.93 -14.16 10.95
C LEU A 30 8.80 -14.05 9.69
N ASP A 31 9.82 -14.92 9.55
CA ASP A 31 10.70 -14.92 8.38
C ASP A 31 9.97 -15.43 7.15
N GLY A 32 9.14 -16.45 7.29
CA GLY A 32 8.24 -16.90 6.22
C GLY A 32 7.23 -15.83 5.80
N HIS A 33 6.74 -15.03 6.75
CA HIS A 33 5.84 -13.91 6.46
C HIS A 33 6.57 -12.76 5.74
N ARG A 34 7.76 -12.39 6.20
CA ARG A 34 8.63 -11.39 5.57
C ARG A 34 8.99 -11.76 4.13
N SER A 35 9.34 -13.02 3.89
CA SER A 35 9.70 -13.51 2.56
C SER A 35 8.54 -13.37 1.58
N ARG A 36 7.33 -13.74 1.98
CA ARG A 36 6.12 -13.57 1.15
C ARG A 36 5.80 -12.11 0.85
N ILE A 37 5.95 -11.21 1.83
CA ILE A 37 5.74 -9.78 1.60
C ILE A 37 6.78 -9.23 0.63
N ARG A 38 8.05 -9.60 0.79
CA ARG A 38 9.13 -9.18 -0.10
C ARG A 38 8.88 -9.63 -1.53
N GLU A 39 8.56 -10.90 -1.75
CA GLU A 39 8.23 -11.44 -3.07
C GLU A 39 7.11 -10.63 -3.76
N ARG A 40 6.05 -10.29 -3.03
CA ARG A 40 4.94 -9.49 -3.55
C ARG A 40 5.34 -8.06 -3.84
N MET A 41 6.17 -7.46 -3.00
CA MET A 41 6.70 -6.11 -3.22
C MET A 41 7.61 -6.05 -4.43
N ASP A 42 8.52 -7.01 -4.57
CA ASP A 42 9.43 -7.11 -5.73
C ASP A 42 8.61 -7.29 -7.02
N TYR A 43 7.56 -8.10 -6.99
CA TYR A 43 6.61 -8.23 -8.09
C TYR A 43 5.94 -6.90 -8.43
N CYS A 44 5.39 -6.19 -7.44
CA CYS A 44 4.72 -4.90 -7.65
C CYS A 44 5.69 -3.85 -8.21
N LEU A 45 6.90 -3.76 -7.70
CA LEU A 45 7.93 -2.82 -8.20
C LEU A 45 8.28 -3.13 -9.67
N GLY A 46 8.48 -4.40 -10.02
CA GLY A 46 8.74 -4.80 -11.40
C GLY A 46 7.57 -4.48 -12.34
N ARG A 47 6.32 -4.60 -11.88
CA ARG A 47 5.15 -4.20 -12.68
C ARG A 47 5.09 -2.67 -12.86
N ILE A 48 5.35 -1.90 -11.80
CA ILE A 48 5.37 -0.43 -11.89
C ILE A 48 6.45 0.03 -12.88
N GLU A 49 7.65 -0.54 -12.80
CA GLU A 49 8.75 -0.22 -13.72
C GLU A 49 8.42 -0.54 -15.19
N SER A 50 7.58 -1.55 -15.43
CA SER A 50 7.18 -1.97 -16.78
C SER A 50 6.00 -1.18 -17.36
N ILE A 51 5.32 -0.36 -16.57
CA ILE A 51 4.13 0.40 -17.00
C ILE A 51 4.50 1.87 -17.23
N ASP A 52 4.44 2.32 -18.48
CA ASP A 52 4.61 3.73 -18.80
C ASP A 52 3.56 4.58 -18.06
N GLY A 53 4.01 5.67 -17.46
CA GLY A 53 3.14 6.57 -16.69
C GLY A 53 3.17 6.35 -15.17
N LEU A 54 3.92 5.36 -14.68
CA LEU A 54 4.10 5.09 -13.25
C LEU A 54 5.57 5.12 -12.84
N GLU A 55 5.84 5.63 -11.64
CA GLU A 55 7.14 5.57 -10.99
C GLU A 55 6.99 5.30 -9.49
N CYS A 56 7.92 4.56 -8.91
CA CYS A 56 7.94 4.31 -7.48
C CYS A 56 9.37 4.13 -6.97
N GLU A 57 9.71 4.81 -5.89
CA GLU A 57 10.93 4.53 -5.15
C GLU A 57 10.70 3.30 -4.26
N ALA A 58 11.64 2.36 -4.26
CA ALA A 58 11.55 1.15 -3.46
C ALA A 58 11.62 1.50 -1.96
N PRO A 59 10.60 1.16 -1.15
CA PRO A 59 10.60 1.48 0.26
C PRO A 59 11.55 0.58 1.05
N GLY A 60 12.15 1.11 2.11
CA GLY A 60 13.00 0.35 3.03
C GLY A 60 12.25 -0.61 3.95
N GLY A 61 10.92 -0.66 3.92
CA GLY A 61 10.11 -1.51 4.78
C GLY A 61 8.61 -1.34 4.57
N ALA A 62 7.82 -1.92 5.46
CA ALA A 62 6.36 -2.02 5.38
C ALA A 62 5.87 -2.88 4.19
N PHE A 63 4.63 -2.70 3.77
CA PHE A 63 3.98 -3.42 2.65
C PHE A 63 3.16 -2.45 1.78
N TYR A 64 3.54 -1.17 1.80
CA TYR A 64 2.94 -0.11 1.01
C TYR A 64 3.91 0.36 -0.04
N LEU A 65 3.39 0.67 -1.24
CA LEU A 65 4.08 1.44 -2.25
C LEU A 65 3.37 2.79 -2.44
N PHE A 66 4.15 3.85 -2.58
CA PHE A 66 3.67 5.19 -2.84
C PHE A 66 4.09 5.55 -4.26
N VAL A 67 3.15 5.36 -5.19
CA VAL A 67 3.40 5.37 -6.63
C VAL A 67 3.05 6.74 -7.20
N ARG A 68 3.96 7.31 -7.98
CA ARG A 68 3.77 8.56 -8.71
C ARG A 68 3.15 8.28 -10.07
N VAL A 69 2.13 9.05 -10.42
CA VAL A 69 1.60 9.14 -11.79
C VAL A 69 2.41 10.20 -12.53
N THR A 70 3.02 9.84 -13.66
CA THR A 70 3.94 10.75 -14.37
C THR A 70 3.23 11.61 -15.41
N ASP A 71 2.04 11.20 -15.88
CA ASP A 71 1.21 12.01 -16.76
C ASP A 71 0.66 13.23 -16.01
N PRO A 72 0.96 14.47 -16.45
CA PRO A 72 0.57 15.68 -15.72
C PRO A 72 -0.95 15.90 -15.64
N GLU A 73 -1.72 15.46 -16.64
CA GLU A 73 -3.18 15.64 -16.65
C GLU A 73 -3.82 14.67 -15.66
N MET A 74 -3.40 13.42 -15.64
CA MET A 74 -3.87 12.42 -14.69
C MET A 74 -3.40 12.71 -13.26
N ALA A 75 -2.19 13.23 -13.10
CA ALA A 75 -1.60 13.59 -11.81
C ALA A 75 -2.20 14.84 -11.17
N ALA A 76 -2.87 15.72 -11.96
CA ALA A 76 -3.41 16.98 -11.48
C ALA A 76 -4.48 16.80 -10.38
N ASP A 77 -5.25 15.73 -10.42
CA ASP A 77 -6.24 15.36 -9.40
C ASP A 77 -6.11 13.87 -9.08
N ASP A 78 -5.21 13.55 -8.16
CA ASP A 78 -4.95 12.19 -7.71
C ASP A 78 -6.17 11.52 -7.05
N LYS A 79 -7.08 12.31 -6.49
CA LYS A 79 -8.34 11.80 -5.95
C LYS A 79 -9.30 11.38 -7.06
N ALA A 80 -9.46 12.21 -8.08
CA ALA A 80 -10.27 11.84 -9.26
C ALA A 80 -9.68 10.58 -9.93
N PHE A 81 -8.35 10.52 -10.09
CA PHE A 81 -7.64 9.36 -10.63
C PHE A 81 -8.01 8.05 -9.92
N VAL A 82 -7.90 7.99 -8.58
CA VAL A 82 -8.21 6.75 -7.85
C VAL A 82 -9.70 6.43 -7.85
N LEU A 83 -10.58 7.43 -7.89
CA LEU A 83 -12.03 7.20 -7.98
C LEU A 83 -12.44 6.67 -9.35
N ASP A 84 -11.89 7.21 -10.42
CA ASP A 84 -12.16 6.72 -11.79
C ASP A 84 -11.64 5.29 -11.98
N LEU A 85 -10.46 4.99 -11.47
CA LEU A 85 -9.91 3.64 -11.47
C LEU A 85 -10.81 2.66 -10.69
N LEU A 86 -11.33 3.09 -9.53
CA LEU A 86 -12.27 2.29 -8.75
C LEU A 86 -13.58 2.04 -9.51
N HIS A 87 -14.20 3.09 -10.05
CA HIS A 87 -15.51 2.98 -10.68
C HIS A 87 -15.48 2.26 -12.03
N ARG A 88 -14.44 2.47 -12.81
CA ARG A 88 -14.34 1.95 -14.19
C ARG A 88 -13.61 0.60 -14.26
N HIS A 89 -12.64 0.38 -13.38
CA HIS A 89 -11.75 -0.80 -13.42
C HIS A 89 -11.76 -1.63 -12.13
N HIS A 90 -12.52 -1.23 -11.10
CA HIS A 90 -12.71 -1.96 -9.85
C HIS A 90 -11.40 -2.21 -9.08
N VAL A 91 -10.47 -1.27 -9.14
CA VAL A 91 -9.22 -1.29 -8.35
C VAL A 91 -9.27 -0.19 -7.30
N LEU A 92 -9.21 -0.59 -6.02
CA LEU A 92 -9.25 0.34 -4.89
C LEU A 92 -7.83 0.73 -4.48
N LEU A 93 -7.50 1.99 -4.65
CA LEU A 93 -6.27 2.63 -4.20
C LEU A 93 -6.59 3.82 -3.29
N VAL A 94 -5.57 4.39 -2.66
CA VAL A 94 -5.74 5.57 -1.79
C VAL A 94 -4.96 6.73 -2.39
N HIS A 95 -5.61 7.87 -2.61
CA HIS A 95 -4.97 9.06 -3.17
C HIS A 95 -3.89 9.63 -2.25
N GLY A 96 -2.78 10.09 -2.81
CA GLY A 96 -1.61 10.52 -2.07
C GLY A 96 -1.80 11.84 -1.33
N SER A 97 -2.55 12.79 -1.91
CA SER A 97 -2.86 14.09 -1.27
C SER A 97 -3.60 13.94 0.07
N GLY A 98 -4.24 12.80 0.33
CA GLY A 98 -4.84 12.47 1.62
C GLY A 98 -3.82 12.21 2.74
N PHE A 99 -2.55 11.91 2.39
CA PHE A 99 -1.46 11.73 3.36
C PHE A 99 -0.64 13.01 3.54
N SER A 100 -0.40 13.73 2.44
CA SER A 100 0.33 15.00 2.45
C SER A 100 -0.14 15.87 1.29
N PRO A 101 -0.78 17.03 1.55
CA PRO A 101 -1.15 17.95 0.49
C PRO A 101 0.05 18.50 -0.29
N GLU A 102 1.23 18.55 0.33
CA GLU A 102 2.45 19.09 -0.28
C GLU A 102 3.19 18.05 -1.12
N PHE A 103 3.35 16.81 -0.60
CA PHE A 103 4.17 15.78 -1.23
C PHE A 103 3.36 14.62 -1.83
N GLY A 104 2.07 14.54 -1.52
CA GLY A 104 1.21 13.45 -1.98
C GLY A 104 0.51 13.69 -3.30
N ASN A 105 0.46 14.92 -3.78
CA ASN A 105 -0.18 15.26 -5.05
C ASN A 105 0.42 14.44 -6.21
N GLY A 106 -0.43 13.94 -7.10
CA GLY A 106 -0.02 13.11 -8.22
C GLY A 106 0.46 11.71 -7.84
N HIS A 107 0.18 11.27 -6.61
CA HIS A 107 0.54 9.94 -6.13
C HIS A 107 -0.69 9.14 -5.71
N PHE A 108 -0.52 7.82 -5.67
CA PHE A 108 -1.45 6.93 -4.97
C PHE A 108 -0.69 5.94 -4.10
N ARG A 109 -1.34 5.48 -3.03
CA ARG A 109 -0.81 4.40 -2.19
C ARG A 109 -1.49 3.10 -2.53
N MET A 110 -0.70 2.05 -2.73
CA MET A 110 -1.16 0.68 -2.86
C MET A 110 -0.63 -0.22 -1.75
N VAL A 111 -1.28 -1.37 -1.57
CA VAL A 111 -0.94 -2.38 -0.55
C VAL A 111 -0.50 -3.65 -1.26
N CYS A 112 0.69 -4.16 -0.93
CA CYS A 112 1.28 -5.37 -1.54
C CYS A 112 0.97 -6.65 -0.73
N LEU A 113 -0.21 -6.75 -0.12
CA LEU A 113 -0.61 -7.91 0.69
C LEU A 113 -1.39 -9.00 -0.06
N PRO A 114 -2.16 -8.70 -1.13
CA PRO A 114 -2.85 -9.74 -1.90
C PRO A 114 -1.88 -10.75 -2.51
N PRO A 115 -2.35 -11.98 -2.83
CA PRO A 115 -1.59 -12.94 -3.63
C PRO A 115 -1.19 -12.37 -5.00
N ILE A 116 -0.11 -12.92 -5.60
CA ILE A 116 0.48 -12.37 -6.84
C ILE A 116 -0.50 -12.41 -8.02
N ASP A 117 -1.33 -13.44 -8.13
CA ASP A 117 -2.37 -13.55 -9.16
C ASP A 117 -3.38 -12.39 -9.09
N LEU A 118 -3.82 -12.02 -7.89
CA LEU A 118 -4.72 -10.89 -7.70
C LEU A 118 -4.00 -9.54 -7.93
N LEU A 119 -2.74 -9.43 -7.54
CA LEU A 119 -1.92 -8.25 -7.84
C LEU A 119 -1.71 -8.10 -9.35
N ALA A 120 -1.46 -9.22 -10.08
CA ALA A 120 -1.33 -9.23 -11.53
C ALA A 120 -2.60 -8.67 -12.20
N GLU A 121 -3.77 -9.19 -11.82
CA GLU A 121 -5.05 -8.72 -12.34
C GLU A 121 -5.26 -7.22 -12.06
N ALA A 122 -4.91 -6.75 -10.86
CA ALA A 122 -5.02 -5.33 -10.52
C ALA A 122 -4.11 -4.47 -11.40
N PHE A 123 -2.86 -4.89 -11.62
CA PHE A 123 -1.94 -4.17 -12.50
C PHE A 123 -2.38 -4.16 -13.96
N ASP A 124 -2.93 -5.26 -14.49
CA ASP A 124 -3.46 -5.31 -15.85
C ASP A 124 -4.62 -4.31 -16.06
N ARG A 125 -5.46 -4.16 -15.03
CA ARG A 125 -6.54 -3.16 -15.01
C ARG A 125 -6.00 -1.72 -14.91
N ILE A 126 -4.97 -1.47 -14.09
CA ILE A 126 -4.30 -0.17 -14.00
C ILE A 126 -3.67 0.20 -15.34
N GLU A 127 -2.95 -0.72 -15.97
CA GLU A 127 -2.32 -0.52 -17.26
C GLU A 127 -3.36 -0.22 -18.36
N THR A 128 -4.48 -0.94 -18.36
CA THR A 128 -5.60 -0.68 -19.26
C THR A 128 -6.17 0.72 -19.06
N PHE A 129 -6.33 1.15 -17.82
CA PHE A 129 -6.82 2.49 -17.48
C PHE A 129 -5.87 3.60 -17.96
N LEU A 130 -4.56 3.40 -17.81
CA LEU A 130 -3.57 4.39 -18.24
C LEU A 130 -3.45 4.54 -19.76
N ARG A 131 -3.82 3.50 -20.50
CA ARG A 131 -3.80 3.51 -21.98
C ARG A 131 -5.06 4.16 -22.61
N GLY A 132 -6.12 4.39 -21.86
CA GLY A 132 -7.40 5.00 -22.28
C GLY A 132 -8.43 4.00 -22.75
#